data_7ddc573c254efdb7765777c990213994
#
_entry.id   7ddc573c254efdb7765777c990213994
#
_cell.length_a   1.000
_cell.length_b   1.000
_cell.length_c   1.000
_cell.angle_alpha   90.00
_cell.angle_beta   90.00
_cell.angle_gamma   90.00
#
_symmetry.space_group_name_H-M   'P 1'
#
loop_
_entity.id
_entity.type
_entity.pdbx_description
1 polymer ?
#
loop_
_entity_poly.entity_id
_entity_poly.type
_entity_poly.pdbx_seq_one_letter_code
_entity_poly.pdbx_strand_id
1 'polypeptide(L)'
;MLQQESRLKVADNTGAKEVLVIRVLGGTKRRYASLGDRIVITVKNATPSGTVKKGQVSTAVVVRTIKEVRRPDGSYIRFDDNACVLLNETGEMRGTRVFGPVARELRDKQFMKIVSLAPEVL
;
A
#
# COMPACT_ATOMS: atom_id res chain seq x y z
N MET A 1 9.07 -0.72 8.46
CA MET A 1 8.44 0.59 8.29
C MET A 1 8.99 1.30 7.06
N LEU A 2 8.15 2.08 6.43
CA LEU A 2 8.47 2.71 5.16
C LEU A 2 8.63 4.21 5.35
N GLN A 3 9.55 4.79 4.61
CA GLN A 3 9.83 6.22 4.69
C GLN A 3 9.97 6.80 3.29
N GLN A 4 10.19 8.10 3.22
CA GLN A 4 10.47 8.77 1.97
C GLN A 4 11.62 8.06 1.24
N GLU A 5 11.44 7.86 -0.06
CA GLU A 5 12.35 7.15 -0.95
C GLU A 5 12.38 5.62 -0.80
N SER A 6 11.56 5.04 0.06
CA SER A 6 11.38 3.58 0.07
C SER A 6 10.66 3.13 -1.20
N ARG A 7 11.01 1.94 -1.68
CA ARG A 7 10.36 1.34 -2.85
C ARG A 7 9.43 0.21 -2.42
N LEU A 8 8.30 0.11 -3.11
CA LEU A 8 7.29 -0.92 -2.84
C LEU A 8 6.83 -1.56 -4.13
N LYS A 9 6.36 -2.79 -4.00
CA LYS A 9 5.58 -3.45 -5.05
C LYS A 9 4.15 -2.97 -4.99
N VAL A 10 3.43 -3.12 -6.11
CA VAL A 10 2.02 -2.79 -6.19
C VAL A 10 1.22 -4.10 -6.21
N ALA A 11 0.27 -4.23 -5.31
CA ALA A 11 -0.51 -5.46 -5.11
C ALA A 11 -1.87 -5.42 -5.80
N ASP A 12 -2.04 -4.57 -6.79
CA ASP A 12 -3.30 -4.46 -7.52
C ASP A 12 -3.10 -4.60 -9.04
N ASN A 13 -4.20 -4.56 -9.78
CA ASN A 13 -4.20 -4.75 -11.23
C ASN A 13 -4.21 -3.45 -12.03
N THR A 14 -3.75 -2.35 -11.47
CA THR A 14 -3.68 -1.06 -12.18
C THR A 14 -2.61 -1.02 -13.26
N GLY A 15 -1.68 -1.96 -13.23
CA GLY A 15 -0.55 -2.00 -14.17
C GLY A 15 0.75 -1.45 -13.60
N ALA A 16 0.71 -0.72 -12.50
CA ALA A 16 1.92 -0.30 -11.81
C ALA A 16 2.59 -1.52 -11.16
N LYS A 17 3.91 -1.61 -11.25
CA LYS A 17 4.68 -2.73 -10.68
C LYS A 17 5.51 -2.30 -9.49
N GLU A 18 6.17 -1.16 -9.59
CA GLU A 18 7.02 -0.63 -8.54
C GLU A 18 6.80 0.86 -8.37
N VAL A 19 6.77 1.31 -7.12
CA VAL A 19 6.55 2.71 -6.78
C VAL A 19 7.57 3.17 -5.75
N LEU A 20 7.77 4.48 -5.70
CA LEU A 20 8.66 5.13 -4.75
C LEU A 20 7.84 6.03 -3.83
N VAL A 21 8.07 5.94 -2.54
CA VAL A 21 7.41 6.81 -1.56
C VAL A 21 7.98 8.21 -1.67
N ILE A 22 7.13 9.18 -1.95
CA ILE A 22 7.50 10.60 -1.97
C ILE A 22 7.24 11.22 -0.60
N ARG A 23 6.14 10.86 0.03
CA ARG A 23 5.69 11.48 1.27
C ARG A 23 4.81 10.52 2.07
N VAL A 24 4.90 10.63 3.39
CA VAL A 24 4.02 9.90 4.31
C VAL A 24 2.95 10.86 4.81
N LEU A 25 1.68 10.50 4.61
CA LEU A 25 0.53 11.30 5.04
C LEU A 25 0.18 10.99 6.49
N GLY A 26 -0.56 11.87 7.13
CA GLY A 26 -1.09 11.61 8.47
C GLY A 26 -0.57 12.53 9.56
N GLY A 27 -0.13 13.72 9.22
CA GLY A 27 0.22 14.72 10.21
C GLY A 27 1.58 15.36 10.00
N THR A 28 1.83 16.41 10.77
CA THR A 28 3.07 17.17 10.71
C THR A 28 4.24 16.31 11.19
N LYS A 29 5.34 16.32 10.43
CA LYS A 29 6.59 15.62 10.77
C LYS A 29 6.48 14.10 10.80
N ARG A 30 5.47 13.51 10.20
CA ARG A 30 5.38 12.07 10.13
C ARG A 30 6.45 11.53 9.20
N ARG A 31 7.30 10.62 9.71
CA ARG A 31 8.45 10.09 8.97
C ARG A 31 8.21 8.69 8.39
N TYR A 32 7.44 7.87 9.08
CA TYR A 32 7.33 6.45 8.75
C TYR A 32 5.89 6.05 8.51
N ALA A 33 5.70 5.18 7.53
CA ALA A 33 4.42 4.55 7.24
C ALA A 33 4.47 3.09 7.65
N SER A 34 3.37 2.59 8.20
CA SER A 34 3.18 1.20 8.55
C SER A 34 1.91 0.68 7.88
N LEU A 35 1.46 -0.52 8.27
CA LEU A 35 0.27 -1.16 7.69
C LEU A 35 -0.95 -0.26 7.83
N GLY A 36 -1.67 -0.06 6.73
CA GLY A 36 -2.88 0.76 6.70
C GLY A 36 -2.64 2.26 6.59
N ASP A 37 -1.41 2.71 6.55
CA ASP A 37 -1.10 4.13 6.43
C ASP A 37 -1.14 4.56 4.97
N ARG A 38 -1.57 5.80 4.73
CA ARG A 38 -1.61 6.39 3.39
C ARG A 38 -0.28 7.07 3.08
N ILE A 39 0.16 6.90 1.84
CA ILE A 39 1.39 7.51 1.34
C ILE A 39 1.15 8.12 -0.02
N VAL A 40 2.01 9.06 -0.41
CA VAL A 40 2.06 9.57 -1.77
C VAL A 40 3.24 8.90 -2.46
N ILE A 41 2.99 8.37 -3.64
CA ILE A 41 3.99 7.61 -4.39
C ILE A 41 4.12 8.14 -5.81
N THR A 42 5.25 7.83 -6.44
CA THR A 42 5.42 7.97 -7.88
C THR A 42 5.70 6.61 -8.48
N VAL A 43 5.10 6.36 -9.65
CA VAL A 43 5.24 5.07 -10.33
C VAL A 43 6.58 5.01 -11.03
N LYS A 44 7.42 4.02 -10.67
CA LYS A 44 8.75 3.83 -11.26
C LYS A 44 8.76 2.77 -12.35
N ASN A 45 7.85 1.81 -12.30
CA ASN A 45 7.74 0.78 -13.32
C ASN A 45 6.26 0.41 -13.47
N ALA A 46 5.80 0.34 -14.71
CA ALA A 46 4.40 0.02 -15.03
C ALA A 46 4.32 -0.68 -16.38
N THR A 47 3.24 -1.47 -16.56
CA THR A 47 2.97 -2.08 -17.88
C THR A 47 2.47 -0.99 -18.85
N PRO A 48 2.88 -1.03 -20.13
CA PRO A 48 2.43 -0.02 -21.09
C PRO A 48 0.91 0.03 -21.28
N SER A 49 0.23 -1.09 -21.10
CA SER A 49 -1.22 -1.20 -21.29
C SER A 49 -2.03 -0.93 -20.03
N GLY A 50 -1.38 -0.64 -18.90
CA GLY A 50 -2.07 -0.40 -17.65
C GLY A 50 -2.77 0.96 -17.59
N THR A 51 -3.68 1.10 -16.62
CA THR A 51 -4.38 2.37 -16.39
C THR A 51 -3.48 3.42 -15.76
N VAL A 52 -2.40 2.99 -15.10
CA VAL A 52 -1.43 3.86 -14.44
C VAL A 52 -0.14 3.85 -15.25
N LYS A 53 0.41 5.02 -15.49
CA LYS A 53 1.62 5.20 -16.30
C LYS A 53 2.84 5.49 -15.45
N LYS A 54 4.02 5.13 -15.96
CA LYS A 54 5.29 5.46 -15.34
C LYS A 54 5.43 6.97 -15.14
N GLY A 55 5.88 7.36 -13.96
CA GLY A 55 6.05 8.78 -13.61
C GLY A 55 4.83 9.42 -12.98
N GLN A 56 3.69 8.75 -13.00
CA GLN A 56 2.47 9.28 -12.41
C GLN A 56 2.57 9.33 -10.88
N VAL A 57 2.04 10.40 -10.28
CA VAL A 57 1.98 10.56 -8.83
C VAL A 57 0.58 10.18 -8.36
N SER A 58 0.51 9.41 -7.29
CA SER A 58 -0.77 8.91 -6.77
C SER A 58 -0.68 8.70 -5.27
N THR A 59 -1.84 8.59 -4.63
CA THR A 59 -1.94 8.15 -3.24
C THR A 59 -2.05 6.63 -3.21
N ALA A 60 -1.50 6.03 -2.17
CA ALA A 60 -1.56 4.58 -1.96
C ALA A 60 -1.70 4.27 -0.48
N VAL A 61 -2.08 3.02 -0.17
CA VAL A 61 -2.12 2.53 1.20
C VAL A 61 -1.20 1.33 1.32
N VAL A 62 -0.45 1.25 2.41
CA VAL A 62 0.49 0.16 2.67
C VAL A 62 -0.29 -1.07 3.12
N VAL A 63 -0.13 -2.19 2.40
CA VAL A 63 -0.84 -3.44 2.71
C VAL A 63 0.07 -4.52 3.27
N ARG A 64 1.38 -4.46 2.99
CA ARG A 64 2.38 -5.40 3.50
C ARG A 64 3.67 -4.68 3.85
N THR A 65 4.36 -5.14 4.89
CA THR A 65 5.69 -4.65 5.24
C THR A 65 6.61 -5.81 5.60
N ILE A 66 7.88 -5.70 5.25
CA ILE A 66 8.91 -6.66 5.64
C ILE A 66 9.20 -6.54 7.14
N LYS A 67 9.25 -5.30 7.65
CA LYS A 67 9.47 -5.07 9.07
C LYS A 67 8.27 -5.52 9.87
N GLU A 68 8.51 -6.26 10.94
CA GLU A 68 7.44 -6.74 11.82
C GLU A 68 6.69 -5.57 12.47
N VAL A 69 5.39 -5.75 12.60
CA VAL A 69 4.51 -4.78 13.26
C VAL A 69 3.87 -5.47 14.46
N ARG A 70 3.99 -4.85 15.63
CA ARG A 70 3.38 -5.37 16.85
C ARG A 70 1.89 -5.03 16.86
N ARG A 71 1.10 -6.04 17.22
CA ARG A 71 -0.35 -5.89 17.36
C ARG A 71 -0.75 -5.69 18.82
N PRO A 72 -1.94 -5.13 19.10
CA PRO A 72 -2.40 -4.89 20.48
C PRO A 72 -2.45 -6.16 21.35
N ASP A 73 -2.66 -7.32 20.74
CA ASP A 73 -2.70 -8.60 21.46
C ASP A 73 -1.31 -9.17 21.79
N GLY A 74 -0.24 -8.46 21.45
CA GLY A 74 1.14 -8.89 21.70
C GLY A 74 1.75 -9.71 20.58
N SER A 75 0.98 -10.07 19.54
CA SER A 75 1.53 -10.80 18.39
C SER A 75 2.23 -9.84 17.42
N TYR A 76 2.98 -10.41 16.49
CA TYR A 76 3.67 -9.66 15.44
C TYR A 76 3.27 -10.20 14.09
N ILE A 77 3.25 -9.32 13.10
CA ILE A 77 3.04 -9.71 11.70
C ILE A 77 4.15 -9.13 10.85
N ARG A 78 4.64 -9.91 9.90
CA ARG A 78 5.56 -9.45 8.86
C ARG A 78 5.28 -10.22 7.58
N PHE A 79 5.66 -9.60 6.48
CA PHE A 79 5.47 -10.18 5.15
C PHE A 79 6.82 -10.33 4.45
N ASP A 80 6.82 -10.99 3.29
CA ASP A 80 8.05 -11.20 2.51
C ASP A 80 8.45 -9.97 1.70
N ASP A 81 7.54 -9.03 1.51
CA ASP A 81 7.80 -7.83 0.73
C ASP A 81 7.08 -6.63 1.33
N ASN A 82 7.42 -5.45 0.81
CA ASN A 82 6.67 -4.22 1.05
C ASN A 82 5.76 -4.01 -0.14
N ALA A 83 4.48 -3.82 0.10
CA ALA A 83 3.51 -3.65 -0.97
C ALA A 83 2.44 -2.62 -0.60
N CYS A 84 1.90 -1.99 -1.63
CA CYS A 84 0.84 -1.02 -1.49
C CYS A 84 -0.25 -1.27 -2.53
N VAL A 85 -1.40 -0.66 -2.31
CA VAL A 85 -2.51 -0.62 -3.26
C VAL A 85 -2.77 0.84 -3.59
N LEU A 86 -2.89 1.15 -4.89
CA LEU A 86 -3.10 2.52 -5.35
C LEU A 86 -4.54 2.97 -5.07
N LEU A 87 -4.67 4.22 -4.65
CA LEU A 87 -5.95 4.83 -4.34
C LEU A 87 -6.23 5.98 -5.31
N ASN A 88 -7.51 6.26 -5.52
CA ASN A 88 -7.92 7.45 -6.27
C ASN A 88 -8.04 8.65 -5.31
N GLU A 89 -8.47 9.79 -5.84
CA GLU A 89 -8.58 11.02 -5.06
C GLU A 89 -9.59 10.92 -3.91
N THR A 90 -10.59 10.06 -4.04
CA THR A 90 -11.60 9.86 -3.00
C THR A 90 -11.15 8.89 -1.91
N GLY A 91 -9.97 8.27 -2.06
CA GLY A 91 -9.44 7.32 -1.10
C GLY A 91 -9.88 5.88 -1.35
N GLU A 92 -10.54 5.60 -2.46
CA GLU A 92 -10.93 4.24 -2.85
C GLU A 92 -9.89 3.60 -3.76
N MET A 93 -9.94 2.27 -3.89
CA MET A 93 -9.06 1.54 -4.81
C MET A 93 -9.23 2.00 -6.24
N ARG A 94 -8.11 2.21 -6.93
CA ARG A 94 -8.12 2.46 -8.39
C ARG A 94 -8.34 1.18 -9.16
N GLY A 95 -7.78 0.07 -8.69
CA GLY A 95 -7.91 -1.22 -9.34
C GLY A 95 -9.16 -1.97 -8.89
N THR A 96 -9.33 -3.16 -9.47
CA THR A 96 -10.47 -4.02 -9.17
C THR A 96 -10.07 -5.34 -8.52
N ARG A 97 -8.76 -5.63 -8.42
CA ARG A 97 -8.24 -6.87 -7.84
C ARG A 97 -7.08 -6.58 -6.91
N VAL A 98 -6.92 -7.45 -5.91
CA VAL A 98 -5.80 -7.40 -4.96
C VAL A 98 -5.05 -8.73 -5.03
N PHE A 99 -3.73 -8.67 -5.13
CA PHE A 99 -2.87 -9.85 -5.23
C PHE A 99 -2.12 -10.08 -3.93
N GLY A 100 -2.14 -11.32 -3.47
CA GLY A 100 -1.44 -11.73 -2.26
C GLY A 100 -2.13 -11.32 -0.98
N PRO A 101 -1.56 -11.69 0.18
CA PRO A 101 -2.16 -11.40 1.47
C PRO A 101 -2.10 -9.90 1.80
N VAL A 102 -3.02 -9.46 2.64
CA VAL A 102 -3.00 -8.10 3.20
C VAL A 102 -3.13 -8.20 4.72
N ALA A 103 -2.69 -7.16 5.41
CA ALA A 103 -2.80 -7.07 6.85
C ALA A 103 -4.23 -6.72 7.27
N ARG A 104 -4.73 -7.31 8.35
CA ARG A 104 -6.08 -6.99 8.85
C ARG A 104 -6.22 -5.60 9.45
N GLU A 105 -5.11 -4.91 9.70
CA GLU A 105 -5.13 -3.51 10.12
C GLU A 105 -5.84 -2.59 9.13
N LEU A 106 -5.93 -3.00 7.87
CA LEU A 106 -6.68 -2.26 6.86
C LEU A 106 -8.18 -2.18 7.19
N ARG A 107 -8.73 -3.20 7.86
CA ARG A 107 -10.13 -3.18 8.31
C ARG A 107 -10.37 -2.06 9.32
N ASP A 108 -9.45 -1.91 10.27
CA ASP A 108 -9.54 -0.88 11.29
C ASP A 108 -9.36 0.53 10.72
N LYS A 109 -8.65 0.63 9.60
CA LYS A 109 -8.44 1.90 8.90
C LYS A 109 -9.48 2.17 7.82
N GLN A 110 -10.54 1.34 7.76
CA GLN A 110 -11.69 1.49 6.87
C GLN A 110 -11.41 1.24 5.38
N PHE A 111 -10.43 0.41 5.07
CA PHE A 111 -10.19 -0.03 3.70
C PHE A 111 -10.90 -1.38 3.44
N MET A 112 -12.20 -1.40 3.65
CA MET A 112 -12.99 -2.64 3.60
C MET A 112 -13.01 -3.29 2.23
N LYS A 113 -13.00 -2.51 1.16
CA LYS A 113 -13.01 -3.05 -0.20
C LYS A 113 -11.73 -3.83 -0.48
N ILE A 114 -10.58 -3.32 -0.03
CA ILE A 114 -9.30 -4.02 -0.16
C ILE A 114 -9.34 -5.34 0.60
N VAL A 115 -9.85 -5.32 1.82
CA VAL A 115 -9.96 -6.52 2.65
C VAL A 115 -10.88 -7.56 2.00
N SER A 116 -12.00 -7.12 1.41
CA SER A 116 -12.96 -8.03 0.78
C SER A 116 -12.41 -8.65 -0.52
N LEU A 117 -11.55 -7.95 -1.24
CA LEU A 117 -10.97 -8.43 -2.50
C LEU A 117 -9.68 -9.24 -2.29
N ALA A 118 -9.04 -9.13 -1.14
CA ALA A 118 -7.80 -9.84 -0.88
C ALA A 118 -8.03 -11.34 -0.77
N PRO A 119 -7.14 -12.17 -1.36
CA PRO A 119 -7.26 -13.62 -1.26
C PRO A 119 -7.03 -14.14 0.16
N GLU A 120 -6.30 -13.40 0.97
CA GLU A 120 -5.99 -13.77 2.35
C GLU A 120 -5.79 -12.52 3.19
N VAL A 121 -6.35 -12.52 4.40
CA VAL A 121 -6.21 -11.40 5.35
C VAL A 121 -5.52 -11.94 6.60
N LEU A 122 -4.34 -11.46 6.87
CA LEU A 122 -3.52 -11.88 7.99
C LEU A 122 -3.40 -10.74 9.01
#